data_5a96474acc93a17278096ba22379bc04
#
_entry.id   5a96474acc93a17278096ba22379bc04
#
_cell.length_a   1.000
_cell.length_b   1.000
_cell.length_c   1.000
_cell.angle_alpha   90.00
_cell.angle_beta   90.00
_cell.angle_gamma   90.00
#
_symmetry.space_group_name_H-M   'P 1'
#
loop_
_entity.id
_entity.type
_entity.pdbx_description
1 polymer ?
#
loop_
_entity_poly.entity_id
_entity_poly.type
_entity_poly.pdbx_seq_one_letter_code
_entity_poly.pdbx_strand_id
1 'polypeptide(L)'
;MKRLFFIGFILLGTIGLLYPQELADIEELLESNDIRPSEEGYEEMVSGLLQLQVSPLDINTADFDSLKMLFFLSDNQIDNILAFRRKYGVFLALEELLLVGGIGKKDLTNIRPFVRIGDVSVRDRVRAVKKTMSHEIVAQSKLAWPFQEGYKVYSPRNFKTEAQYRKKLDSRFRGIPLGTFVKYKMKIGKHLQGGITLENDPGEAYFTRYQKTGFDFFSFHLYATAGGRIRTLALGDYRIQWGQGLLVWSGFTSGKSALALGNEKSARGIAPYTSTDENNYLRGMAVALKPWQDVTAELFFSYKRTDGTILEMDSLTDDDVLTAALYRSGYHRNKNECEKKNVLKELTTGASVRWNTPLLRFGVNALYYDFNPEIEIGDKVYRRYHDTGDRRFLV
;
A
#
# COMPACT_ATOMS: atom_id res chain seq x y z
N MET A 1 1.88 31.61 -1.03
CA MET A 1 1.75 31.41 -2.48
C MET A 1 1.03 30.07 -2.68
N LYS A 2 -0.24 30.11 -3.08
CA LYS A 2 -1.05 28.92 -3.31
C LYS A 2 -0.55 28.23 -4.60
N ARG A 3 -0.07 27.00 -4.50
CA ARG A 3 0.28 26.18 -5.67
C ARG A 3 -1.02 25.56 -6.21
N LEU A 4 -1.48 26.04 -7.34
CA LEU A 4 -2.53 25.38 -8.12
C LEU A 4 -1.90 24.17 -8.83
N PHE A 5 -2.25 22.97 -8.43
CA PHE A 5 -1.98 21.74 -9.19
C PHE A 5 -3.07 21.59 -10.25
N PHE A 6 -2.68 21.67 -11.52
CA PHE A 6 -3.56 21.31 -12.62
C PHE A 6 -3.38 19.82 -12.92
N ILE A 7 -4.37 19.00 -12.58
CA ILE A 7 -4.43 17.60 -12.96
C ILE A 7 -5.19 17.52 -14.28
N GLY A 8 -4.45 17.27 -15.36
CA GLY A 8 -5.06 17.02 -16.67
C GLY A 8 -5.43 15.55 -16.82
N PHE A 9 -6.71 15.23 -16.75
CA PHE A 9 -7.24 13.91 -17.10
C PHE A 9 -7.38 13.80 -18.61
N ILE A 10 -6.62 12.93 -19.26
CA ILE A 10 -6.91 12.49 -20.62
C ILE A 10 -7.52 11.10 -20.52
N LEU A 11 -8.85 11.04 -20.58
CA LEU A 11 -9.60 9.81 -20.80
C LEU A 11 -9.62 9.49 -22.30
N LEU A 12 -8.92 8.47 -22.73
CA LEU A 12 -9.13 7.83 -24.01
C LEU A 12 -10.13 6.68 -23.82
N GLY A 13 -11.31 6.86 -24.38
CA GLY A 13 -12.26 5.77 -24.67
C GLY A 13 -13.41 5.61 -23.67
N THR A 14 -14.54 6.21 -24.02
CA THR A 14 -15.93 5.79 -23.76
C THR A 14 -16.22 4.91 -22.53
N ILE A 15 -16.12 5.46 -21.32
CA ILE A 15 -16.90 5.05 -20.17
C ILE A 15 -17.30 6.32 -19.40
N GLY A 16 -18.60 6.44 -19.20
CA GLY A 16 -19.39 7.55 -18.78
C GLY A 16 -18.89 8.51 -17.69
N LEU A 17 -19.35 9.69 -17.87
CA LEU A 17 -19.44 10.90 -17.02
C LEU A 17 -20.08 10.70 -15.62
N LEU A 18 -19.85 9.58 -14.93
CA LEU A 18 -20.46 9.28 -13.62
C LEU A 18 -19.50 9.47 -12.41
N TYR A 19 -18.22 9.73 -12.64
CA TYR A 19 -17.18 9.71 -11.61
C TYR A 19 -17.11 10.89 -10.62
N PRO A 20 -17.49 12.15 -10.93
CA PRO A 20 -17.30 13.24 -9.98
C PRO A 20 -18.17 13.17 -8.74
N GLN A 21 -19.39 12.63 -8.86
CA GLN A 21 -20.36 12.59 -7.76
C GLN A 21 -20.06 11.43 -6.80
N GLU A 22 -19.73 10.27 -7.33
CA GLU A 22 -19.35 9.08 -6.53
C GLU A 22 -18.06 9.31 -5.72
N LEU A 23 -17.11 10.08 -6.27
CA LEU A 23 -15.88 10.44 -5.54
C LEU A 23 -16.18 11.41 -4.40
N ALA A 24 -17.04 12.41 -4.62
CA ALA A 24 -17.45 13.36 -3.61
C ALA A 24 -18.19 12.67 -2.45
N ASP A 25 -19.04 11.69 -2.73
CA ASP A 25 -19.76 10.92 -1.73
C ASP A 25 -18.78 10.09 -0.85
N ILE A 26 -17.71 9.56 -1.43
CA ILE A 26 -16.66 8.85 -0.69
C ILE A 26 -15.83 9.81 0.15
N GLU A 27 -15.48 10.99 -0.37
CA GLU A 27 -14.75 12.01 0.38
C GLU A 27 -15.58 12.48 1.59
N GLU A 28 -16.86 12.73 1.42
CA GLU A 28 -17.78 13.09 2.52
C GLU A 28 -17.85 11.95 3.56
N LEU A 29 -17.88 10.69 3.12
CA LEU A 29 -17.85 9.53 4.00
C LEU A 29 -16.56 9.47 4.83
N LEU A 30 -15.41 9.75 4.23
CA LEU A 30 -14.12 9.76 4.91
C LEU A 30 -14.04 10.89 5.94
N GLU A 31 -14.46 12.10 5.57
CA GLU A 31 -14.50 13.25 6.46
C GLU A 31 -15.47 13.01 7.65
N SER A 32 -16.65 12.46 7.38
CA SER A 32 -17.67 12.20 8.40
C SER A 32 -17.26 11.16 9.43
N ASN A 33 -16.29 10.31 9.11
CA ASN A 33 -15.74 9.31 10.02
C ASN A 33 -14.34 9.68 10.59
N ASP A 34 -13.90 10.94 10.37
CA ASP A 34 -12.58 11.47 10.81
C ASP A 34 -11.40 10.60 10.33
N ILE A 35 -11.56 10.01 9.14
CA ILE A 35 -10.54 9.19 8.50
C ILE A 35 -9.67 10.12 7.65
N ARG A 36 -8.44 10.36 8.10
CA ARG A 36 -7.44 11.18 7.39
C ARG A 36 -6.30 10.27 6.93
N PRO A 37 -6.41 9.73 5.71
CA PRO A 37 -5.35 8.92 5.15
C PRO A 37 -4.11 9.75 4.82
N SER A 38 -2.93 9.11 4.84
CA SER A 38 -1.78 9.62 4.13
C SER A 38 -2.06 9.63 2.62
N GLU A 39 -1.38 10.47 1.84
CA GLU A 39 -1.57 10.52 0.38
C GLU A 39 -1.50 9.14 -0.27
N GLU A 40 -0.61 8.27 0.21
CA GLU A 40 -0.38 6.91 -0.29
C GLU A 40 -1.51 5.91 0.02
N GLY A 41 -2.15 6.03 1.19
CA GLY A 41 -3.28 5.17 1.60
C GLY A 41 -4.63 5.61 1.00
N TYR A 42 -4.72 6.88 0.59
CA TYR A 42 -5.95 7.47 0.08
C TYR A 42 -6.41 6.80 -1.23
N GLU A 43 -5.52 6.70 -2.21
CA GLU A 43 -5.86 6.10 -3.52
C GLU A 43 -6.34 4.66 -3.40
N GLU A 44 -5.69 3.87 -2.54
CA GLU A 44 -6.08 2.48 -2.35
C GLU A 44 -7.45 2.35 -1.69
N MET A 45 -7.70 3.16 -0.68
CA MET A 45 -8.97 3.16 0.06
C MET A 45 -10.13 3.61 -0.83
N VAL A 46 -9.95 4.72 -1.56
CA VAL A 46 -10.95 5.24 -2.51
C VAL A 46 -11.21 4.22 -3.62
N SER A 47 -10.16 3.66 -4.22
CA SER A 47 -10.33 2.65 -5.29
C SER A 47 -11.04 1.39 -4.80
N GLY A 48 -10.80 0.99 -3.55
CA GLY A 48 -11.48 -0.12 -2.90
C GLY A 48 -12.97 0.15 -2.70
N LEU A 49 -13.33 1.33 -2.21
CA LEU A 49 -14.72 1.72 -1.99
C LEU A 49 -15.48 1.93 -3.31
N LEU A 50 -14.88 2.61 -4.30
CA LEU A 50 -15.47 2.72 -5.64
C LEU A 50 -15.78 1.36 -6.25
N GLN A 51 -14.87 0.41 -6.07
CA GLN A 51 -15.11 -0.95 -6.54
C GLN A 51 -16.28 -1.62 -5.81
N LEU A 52 -16.42 -1.40 -4.51
CA LEU A 52 -17.53 -1.95 -3.72
C LEU A 52 -18.87 -1.29 -4.09
N GLN A 53 -18.89 -0.04 -4.54
CA GLN A 53 -20.10 0.58 -5.09
C GLN A 53 -20.55 -0.10 -6.38
N VAL A 54 -19.60 -0.44 -7.27
CA VAL A 54 -19.92 -1.15 -8.52
C VAL A 54 -20.27 -2.61 -8.28
N SER A 55 -19.65 -3.26 -7.29
CA SER A 55 -19.88 -4.67 -6.95
C SER A 55 -20.03 -4.84 -5.44
N PRO A 56 -21.22 -4.53 -4.88
CA PRO A 56 -21.44 -4.56 -3.45
C PRO A 56 -21.21 -5.95 -2.84
N LEU A 57 -20.65 -5.95 -1.62
CA LEU A 57 -20.45 -7.17 -0.84
C LEU A 57 -21.78 -7.80 -0.44
N ASP A 58 -21.90 -9.09 -0.61
CA ASP A 58 -23.03 -9.82 -0.04
C ASP A 58 -22.80 -10.06 1.45
N ILE A 59 -23.59 -9.38 2.30
CA ILE A 59 -23.48 -9.44 3.76
C ILE A 59 -23.63 -10.87 4.31
N ASN A 60 -24.33 -11.73 3.58
CA ASN A 60 -24.60 -13.10 3.99
C ASN A 60 -23.44 -14.06 3.69
N THR A 61 -22.58 -13.72 2.73
CA THR A 61 -21.46 -14.57 2.33
C THR A 61 -20.09 -13.94 2.60
N ALA A 62 -20.03 -12.62 2.82
CA ALA A 62 -18.81 -11.91 3.13
C ALA A 62 -18.14 -12.50 4.38
N ASP A 63 -16.86 -12.76 4.30
CA ASP A 63 -16.01 -13.14 5.43
C ASP A 63 -15.42 -11.91 6.13
N PHE A 64 -14.65 -12.13 7.18
CA PHE A 64 -14.06 -11.08 7.97
C PHE A 64 -13.18 -10.16 7.11
N ASP A 65 -12.34 -10.75 6.25
CA ASP A 65 -11.40 -9.99 5.42
C ASP A 65 -12.12 -9.17 4.33
N SER A 66 -13.22 -9.68 3.80
CA SER A 66 -14.09 -8.94 2.87
C SER A 66 -14.75 -7.74 3.55
N LEU A 67 -15.27 -7.93 4.77
CA LEU A 67 -15.90 -6.86 5.53
C LEU A 67 -14.90 -5.80 5.99
N LYS A 68 -13.64 -6.16 6.21
CA LYS A 68 -12.54 -5.20 6.46
C LYS A 68 -12.27 -4.22 5.34
N MET A 69 -12.72 -4.50 4.13
CA MET A 69 -12.67 -3.52 3.04
C MET A 69 -13.55 -2.29 3.32
N LEU A 70 -14.51 -2.41 4.26
CA LEU A 70 -15.30 -1.30 4.78
C LEU A 70 -14.52 -0.64 5.94
N PHE A 71 -13.59 0.24 5.61
CA PHE A 71 -12.62 0.85 6.54
C PHE A 71 -13.22 1.58 7.75
N PHE A 72 -14.47 1.96 7.64
CA PHE A 72 -15.23 2.63 8.69
C PHE A 72 -15.86 1.65 9.70
N LEU A 73 -15.72 0.33 9.50
CA LEU A 73 -16.13 -0.67 10.47
C LEU A 73 -14.94 -1.10 11.33
N SER A 74 -15.14 -1.14 12.64
CA SER A 74 -14.19 -1.73 13.57
C SER A 74 -14.22 -3.25 13.51
N ASP A 75 -13.13 -3.90 13.93
CA ASP A 75 -13.04 -5.36 14.01
C ASP A 75 -14.15 -5.96 14.89
N ASN A 76 -14.51 -5.25 15.99
CA ASN A 76 -15.60 -5.68 16.87
C ASN A 76 -16.96 -5.63 16.18
N GLN A 77 -17.24 -4.63 15.35
CA GLN A 77 -18.46 -4.54 14.57
C GLN A 77 -18.53 -5.69 13.55
N ILE A 78 -17.42 -5.98 12.87
CA ILE A 78 -17.32 -7.09 11.91
C ILE A 78 -17.54 -8.43 12.62
N ASP A 79 -16.89 -8.67 13.75
CA ASP A 79 -17.08 -9.88 14.54
C ASP A 79 -18.53 -10.04 15.00
N ASN A 80 -19.19 -8.94 15.41
CA ASN A 80 -20.60 -8.95 15.82
C ASN A 80 -21.52 -9.26 14.63
N ILE A 81 -21.25 -8.74 13.44
CA ILE A 81 -22.00 -9.11 12.21
C ILE A 81 -21.88 -10.61 11.97
N LEU A 82 -20.66 -11.15 12.01
CA LEU A 82 -20.42 -12.57 11.80
C LEU A 82 -21.02 -13.46 12.88
N ALA A 83 -20.99 -13.02 14.14
CA ALA A 83 -21.61 -13.71 15.27
C ALA A 83 -23.15 -13.72 15.16
N PHE A 84 -23.74 -12.56 14.78
CA PHE A 84 -25.17 -12.44 14.55
C PHE A 84 -25.62 -13.43 13.45
N ARG A 85 -24.90 -13.45 12.33
CA ARG A 85 -25.16 -14.35 11.21
C ARG A 85 -25.07 -15.85 11.62
N ARG A 86 -24.07 -16.19 12.47
CA ARG A 86 -23.94 -17.55 13.00
C ARG A 86 -25.10 -17.94 13.92
N LYS A 87 -25.59 -16.99 14.72
CA LYS A 87 -26.60 -17.23 15.74
C LYS A 87 -28.02 -17.20 15.19
N TYR A 88 -28.33 -16.24 14.32
CA TYR A 88 -29.70 -15.97 13.87
C TYR A 88 -29.93 -16.34 12.39
N GLY A 89 -28.89 -16.70 11.65
CA GLY A 89 -28.97 -17.02 10.24
C GLY A 89 -28.67 -15.84 9.32
N VAL A 90 -29.12 -15.93 8.08
CA VAL A 90 -28.87 -14.90 7.05
C VAL A 90 -29.69 -13.64 7.31
N PHE A 91 -29.15 -12.49 6.98
CA PHE A 91 -29.89 -11.24 6.97
C PHE A 91 -30.89 -11.22 5.83
N LEU A 92 -32.13 -10.88 6.11
CA LEU A 92 -33.21 -10.75 5.13
C LEU A 92 -33.37 -9.29 4.65
N ALA A 93 -32.99 -8.33 5.49
CA ALA A 93 -32.97 -6.90 5.19
C ALA A 93 -31.71 -6.23 5.75
N LEU A 94 -31.19 -5.20 5.10
CA LEU A 94 -30.02 -4.45 5.60
C LEU A 94 -30.31 -3.76 6.95
N GLU A 95 -31.57 -3.42 7.20
CA GLU A 95 -32.05 -2.85 8.45
C GLU A 95 -31.83 -3.76 9.66
N GLU A 96 -31.70 -5.07 9.46
CA GLU A 96 -31.40 -6.04 10.53
C GLU A 96 -29.99 -5.84 11.09
N LEU A 97 -29.10 -5.16 10.37
CA LEU A 97 -27.80 -4.75 10.91
C LEU A 97 -27.91 -3.86 12.14
N LEU A 98 -29.02 -3.13 12.32
CA LEU A 98 -29.28 -2.35 13.55
C LEU A 98 -29.51 -3.23 14.79
N LEU A 99 -29.74 -4.52 14.62
CA LEU A 99 -29.86 -5.50 15.72
C LEU A 99 -28.49 -6.04 16.14
N VAL A 100 -27.45 -5.75 15.36
CA VAL A 100 -26.08 -6.17 15.64
C VAL A 100 -25.46 -5.19 16.64
N GLY A 101 -24.85 -5.71 17.70
CA GLY A 101 -24.22 -4.87 18.72
C GLY A 101 -23.11 -3.99 18.11
N GLY A 102 -23.14 -2.70 18.41
CA GLY A 102 -22.16 -1.70 17.92
C GLY A 102 -22.44 -1.13 16.52
N ILE A 103 -23.54 -1.52 15.86
CA ILE A 103 -23.98 -0.95 14.59
C ILE A 103 -25.11 0.05 14.84
N GLY A 104 -24.88 1.32 14.52
CA GLY A 104 -25.86 2.38 14.62
C GLY A 104 -26.46 2.80 13.28
N LYS A 105 -27.36 3.77 13.29
CA LYS A 105 -27.97 4.32 12.06
C LYS A 105 -26.93 4.94 11.11
N LYS A 106 -25.91 5.59 11.66
CA LYS A 106 -24.82 6.17 10.88
C LYS A 106 -24.05 5.07 10.15
N ASP A 107 -23.69 4.00 10.86
CA ASP A 107 -22.96 2.88 10.28
C ASP A 107 -23.78 2.22 9.18
N LEU A 108 -25.08 2.01 9.38
CA LEU A 108 -25.98 1.46 8.36
C LEU A 108 -26.01 2.35 7.11
N THR A 109 -26.09 3.67 7.27
CA THR A 109 -26.06 4.61 6.13
C THR A 109 -24.75 4.49 5.35
N ASN A 110 -23.62 4.39 6.06
CA ASN A 110 -22.30 4.24 5.47
C ASN A 110 -22.11 2.88 4.78
N ILE A 111 -22.68 1.81 5.33
CA ILE A 111 -22.58 0.43 4.79
C ILE A 111 -23.43 0.28 3.52
N ARG A 112 -24.60 0.91 3.46
CA ARG A 112 -25.62 0.69 2.43
C ARG A 112 -25.12 0.78 0.96
N PRO A 113 -24.25 1.71 0.57
CA PRO A 113 -23.75 1.78 -0.81
C PRO A 113 -22.84 0.60 -1.20
N PHE A 114 -22.24 -0.07 -0.23
CA PHE A 114 -21.18 -1.05 -0.44
C PHE A 114 -21.61 -2.51 -0.16
N VAL A 115 -22.85 -2.69 0.35
CA VAL A 115 -23.32 -3.99 0.80
C VAL A 115 -24.72 -4.28 0.22
N ARG A 116 -24.91 -5.51 -0.17
CA ARG A 116 -26.21 -6.02 -0.64
C ARG A 116 -26.60 -7.28 0.12
N ILE A 117 -27.87 -7.62 0.03
CA ILE A 117 -28.36 -8.94 0.40
C ILE A 117 -28.48 -9.75 -0.90
N GLY A 118 -27.67 -10.79 -1.01
CA GLY A 118 -27.69 -11.69 -2.15
C GLY A 118 -28.81 -12.72 -2.02
N ASP A 119 -29.40 -13.11 -3.15
CA ASP A 119 -30.31 -14.23 -3.22
C ASP A 119 -29.56 -15.53 -2.90
N VAL A 120 -29.94 -16.20 -1.80
CA VAL A 120 -29.27 -17.41 -1.29
C VAL A 120 -29.85 -18.66 -2.00
N SER A 121 -29.78 -18.70 -3.32
CA SER A 121 -30.10 -19.97 -4.01
C SER A 121 -28.82 -20.80 -4.18
N VAL A 122 -28.93 -22.10 -3.85
CA VAL A 122 -27.82 -23.07 -4.01
C VAL A 122 -27.33 -23.14 -5.48
N ARG A 123 -28.21 -22.86 -6.45
CA ARG A 123 -27.86 -22.76 -7.89
C ARG A 123 -26.99 -21.51 -8.21
N ASP A 124 -27.12 -20.44 -7.44
CA ASP A 124 -26.35 -19.22 -7.69
C ASP A 124 -24.93 -19.33 -7.11
N ARG A 125 -24.71 -20.15 -6.08
CA ARG A 125 -23.35 -20.48 -5.60
C ARG A 125 -22.51 -21.18 -6.68
N VAL A 126 -23.11 -21.99 -7.51
CA VAL A 126 -22.43 -22.71 -8.61
C VAL A 126 -22.28 -21.82 -9.85
N ARG A 127 -23.20 -20.90 -10.11
CA ARG A 127 -23.10 -19.92 -11.20
C ARG A 127 -22.19 -18.74 -10.88
N ALA A 128 -22.07 -18.31 -9.63
CA ALA A 128 -21.14 -17.25 -9.20
C ALA A 128 -19.67 -17.66 -9.30
N VAL A 129 -19.39 -18.95 -9.46
CA VAL A 129 -18.06 -19.45 -9.88
C VAL A 129 -17.83 -19.25 -11.39
N LYS A 130 -18.80 -18.75 -12.15
CA LYS A 130 -18.52 -18.27 -13.52
C LYS A 130 -17.56 -17.09 -13.42
N LYS A 131 -16.29 -17.41 -13.67
CA LYS A 131 -15.13 -16.54 -13.84
C LYS A 131 -15.52 -15.20 -14.47
N THR A 132 -15.97 -14.26 -13.69
CA THR A 132 -15.99 -12.87 -14.13
C THR A 132 -14.57 -12.35 -13.99
N MET A 133 -13.81 -12.46 -15.05
CA MET A 133 -12.53 -11.83 -15.19
C MET A 133 -12.78 -10.34 -15.41
N SER A 134 -12.30 -9.50 -14.51
CA SER A 134 -12.35 -8.05 -14.65
C SER A 134 -10.95 -7.50 -14.86
N HIS A 135 -10.86 -6.52 -15.73
CA HIS A 135 -9.65 -5.79 -16.02
C HIS A 135 -9.89 -4.32 -15.73
N GLU A 136 -8.95 -3.72 -15.02
CA GLU A 136 -8.95 -2.29 -14.71
C GLU A 136 -7.62 -1.72 -15.17
N ILE A 137 -7.67 -0.64 -15.93
CA ILE A 137 -6.48 0.11 -16.35
C ILE A 137 -6.69 1.55 -15.90
N VAL A 138 -5.76 2.04 -15.08
CA VAL A 138 -5.71 3.44 -14.66
C VAL A 138 -4.44 4.02 -15.25
N ALA A 139 -4.56 5.12 -16.00
CA ALA A 139 -3.46 5.87 -16.53
C ALA A 139 -3.61 7.33 -16.12
N GLN A 140 -2.57 7.91 -15.56
CA GLN A 140 -2.53 9.30 -15.11
C GLN A 140 -1.26 9.96 -15.59
N SER A 141 -1.35 11.26 -15.90
CA SER A 141 -0.16 12.09 -16.11
C SER A 141 -0.26 13.36 -15.29
N LYS A 142 0.89 13.79 -14.75
CA LYS A 142 1.03 15.02 -13.95
C LYS A 142 1.98 15.96 -14.67
N LEU A 143 1.60 17.21 -14.86
CA LEU A 143 2.48 18.28 -15.31
C LEU A 143 2.63 19.31 -14.19
N ALA A 144 3.85 19.49 -13.68
CA ALA A 144 4.13 20.48 -12.66
C ALA A 144 4.39 21.86 -13.28
N TRP A 145 3.59 22.85 -12.93
CA TRP A 145 3.77 24.24 -13.37
C TRP A 145 3.80 25.18 -12.16
N PRO A 146 4.73 26.18 -12.10
CA PRO A 146 5.82 26.47 -13.05
C PRO A 146 6.95 25.43 -13.00
N PHE A 147 7.71 25.33 -14.10
CA PHE A 147 8.82 24.36 -14.18
C PHE A 147 9.86 24.62 -13.11
N GLN A 148 10.30 23.54 -12.48
CA GLN A 148 11.32 23.56 -11.45
C GLN A 148 12.69 23.97 -12.02
N GLU A 149 13.59 24.42 -11.16
CA GLU A 149 14.93 24.88 -11.54
C GLU A 149 15.76 23.78 -12.25
N GLY A 150 15.53 22.52 -11.94
CA GLY A 150 16.20 21.37 -12.56
C GLY A 150 16.04 21.26 -14.08
N TYR A 151 15.01 21.89 -14.66
CA TYR A 151 14.81 21.92 -16.12
C TYR A 151 15.55 23.07 -16.83
N LYS A 152 16.12 24.03 -16.08
CA LYS A 152 16.82 25.16 -16.68
C LYS A 152 18.09 24.72 -17.41
N VAL A 153 18.30 25.31 -18.57
CA VAL A 153 19.55 25.16 -19.33
C VAL A 153 20.51 26.26 -18.91
N TYR A 154 21.70 25.87 -18.53
CA TYR A 154 22.74 26.79 -18.09
C TYR A 154 23.83 26.93 -19.16
N SER A 155 24.29 28.16 -19.40
CA SER A 155 25.47 28.43 -20.24
C SER A 155 26.74 28.35 -19.39
N PRO A 156 27.85 27.76 -19.90
CA PRO A 156 29.16 27.79 -19.20
C PRO A 156 29.59 29.16 -18.80
N ARG A 157 29.24 30.18 -19.59
CA ARG A 157 29.63 31.60 -19.37
C ARG A 157 29.03 32.18 -18.08
N ASN A 158 28.03 31.56 -17.50
CA ASN A 158 27.36 32.02 -16.27
C ASN A 158 28.09 31.58 -14.98
N PHE A 159 29.19 30.83 -15.11
CA PHE A 159 29.91 30.27 -13.96
C PHE A 159 31.38 30.73 -13.95
N LYS A 160 31.90 30.95 -12.74
CA LYS A 160 33.30 31.40 -12.55
C LYS A 160 34.29 30.26 -12.78
N THR A 161 33.90 29.01 -12.53
CA THR A 161 34.75 27.84 -12.70
C THR A 161 33.99 26.70 -13.40
N GLU A 162 34.74 25.88 -14.13
CA GLU A 162 34.20 24.70 -14.79
C GLU A 162 33.61 23.71 -13.79
N ALA A 163 34.18 23.58 -12.60
CA ALA A 163 33.68 22.74 -11.53
C ALA A 163 32.27 23.16 -11.08
N GLN A 164 32.01 24.44 -10.94
CA GLN A 164 30.69 24.97 -10.60
C GLN A 164 29.67 24.67 -11.71
N TYR A 165 30.07 24.82 -12.96
CA TYR A 165 29.23 24.51 -14.11
C TYR A 165 28.89 23.02 -14.16
N ARG A 166 29.87 22.12 -13.98
CA ARG A 166 29.67 20.66 -13.95
C ARG A 166 28.74 20.25 -12.81
N LYS A 167 28.95 20.79 -11.60
CA LYS A 167 28.06 20.53 -10.45
C LYS A 167 26.60 20.92 -10.76
N LYS A 168 26.42 22.05 -11.48
CA LYS A 168 25.08 22.49 -11.88
C LYS A 168 24.48 21.63 -12.99
N LEU A 169 25.28 21.12 -13.92
CA LEU A 169 24.85 20.14 -14.92
C LEU A 169 24.42 18.81 -14.27
N ASP A 170 25.16 18.35 -13.27
CA ASP A 170 24.83 17.11 -12.54
C ASP A 170 23.52 17.23 -11.75
N SER A 171 23.13 18.46 -11.36
CA SER A 171 21.84 18.73 -10.70
C SER A 171 20.65 18.89 -11.66
N ARG A 172 20.88 18.89 -13.00
CA ARG A 172 19.80 18.99 -13.98
C ARG A 172 19.01 17.69 -14.05
N PHE A 173 17.70 17.86 -14.23
CA PHE A 173 16.79 16.75 -14.48
C PHE A 173 17.07 16.15 -15.86
N ARG A 174 17.04 14.83 -15.93
CA ARG A 174 17.34 14.02 -17.12
C ARG A 174 16.11 13.72 -17.95
N GLY A 175 14.92 13.85 -17.35
CA GLY A 175 13.62 13.65 -17.97
C GLY A 175 12.89 14.94 -18.26
N ILE A 176 11.66 14.78 -18.72
CA ILE A 176 10.71 15.85 -19.04
C ILE A 176 9.87 16.21 -17.81
N PRO A 177 9.24 17.40 -17.76
CA PRO A 177 8.39 17.82 -16.64
C PRO A 177 7.01 17.10 -16.62
N LEU A 178 6.96 15.87 -17.04
CA LEU A 178 5.78 15.04 -17.10
C LEU A 178 5.98 13.79 -16.26
N GLY A 179 5.22 13.65 -15.20
CA GLY A 179 5.09 12.40 -14.46
C GLY A 179 4.02 11.53 -15.11
N THR A 180 4.20 10.23 -15.11
CA THR A 180 3.23 9.27 -15.62
C THR A 180 3.06 8.10 -14.66
N PHE A 181 1.83 7.66 -14.54
CA PHE A 181 1.44 6.52 -13.73
C PHE A 181 0.54 5.62 -14.56
N VAL A 182 0.80 4.33 -14.57
CA VAL A 182 -0.03 3.32 -15.22
C VAL A 182 -0.21 2.15 -14.27
N LYS A 183 -1.44 1.84 -13.94
CA LYS A 183 -1.81 0.66 -13.15
C LYS A 183 -2.71 -0.24 -13.99
N TYR A 184 -2.33 -1.50 -14.07
CA TYR A 184 -3.18 -2.57 -14.58
C TYR A 184 -3.51 -3.53 -13.46
N LYS A 185 -4.78 -3.86 -13.31
CA LYS A 185 -5.28 -4.80 -12.31
C LYS A 185 -6.21 -5.78 -12.98
N MET A 186 -6.00 -7.03 -12.70
CA MET A 186 -6.82 -8.15 -13.15
C MET A 186 -7.41 -8.86 -11.93
N LYS A 187 -8.70 -9.17 -11.97
CA LYS A 187 -9.33 -10.02 -10.96
C LYS A 187 -10.05 -11.19 -11.63
N ILE A 188 -9.97 -12.35 -11.01
CA ILE A 188 -10.71 -13.55 -11.41
C ILE A 188 -11.55 -13.99 -10.22
N GLY A 189 -12.84 -13.68 -10.28
CA GLY A 189 -13.74 -13.83 -9.14
C GLY A 189 -13.23 -13.03 -7.93
N LYS A 190 -13.53 -13.52 -6.72
CA LYS A 190 -13.06 -12.91 -5.46
C LYS A 190 -11.76 -13.52 -4.93
N HIS A 191 -11.19 -14.50 -5.61
CA HIS A 191 -10.12 -15.33 -5.09
C HIS A 191 -8.75 -15.07 -5.69
N LEU A 192 -8.68 -14.48 -6.87
CA LEU A 192 -7.41 -14.23 -7.54
C LEU A 192 -7.35 -12.79 -8.05
N GLN A 193 -6.29 -12.10 -7.67
CA GLN A 193 -5.97 -10.75 -8.16
C GLN A 193 -4.51 -10.73 -8.61
N GLY A 194 -4.27 -10.10 -9.75
CA GLY A 194 -2.93 -9.77 -10.23
C GLY A 194 -2.88 -8.34 -10.71
N GLY A 195 -1.72 -7.73 -10.67
CA GLY A 195 -1.57 -6.36 -11.16
C GLY A 195 -0.14 -5.95 -11.39
N ILE A 196 -0.01 -4.87 -12.15
CA ILE A 196 1.25 -4.20 -12.46
C ILE A 196 1.05 -2.71 -12.24
N THR A 197 1.99 -2.08 -11.57
CA THR A 197 2.03 -0.62 -11.36
C THR A 197 3.34 -0.09 -11.91
N LEU A 198 3.26 0.94 -12.73
CA LEU A 198 4.39 1.61 -13.38
C LEU A 198 4.29 3.10 -13.06
N GLU A 199 5.37 3.72 -12.62
CA GLU A 199 5.43 5.14 -12.33
C GLU A 199 6.71 5.77 -12.80
N ASN A 200 6.61 7.04 -13.13
CA ASN A 200 7.75 7.92 -13.40
C ASN A 200 7.39 9.32 -12.91
N ASP A 201 8.22 9.88 -12.07
CA ASP A 201 8.04 11.24 -11.57
C ASP A 201 8.45 12.30 -12.59
N PRO A 202 7.90 13.54 -12.47
CA PRO A 202 8.33 14.64 -13.33
C PRO A 202 9.83 14.90 -13.16
N GLY A 203 10.57 14.82 -14.27
CA GLY A 203 12.03 15.00 -14.30
C GLY A 203 12.84 13.72 -14.40
N GLU A 204 12.19 12.58 -14.28
CA GLU A 204 12.83 11.29 -14.50
C GLU A 204 12.88 10.91 -15.97
N ALA A 205 13.88 10.11 -16.31
CA ALA A 205 14.17 9.78 -17.69
C ALA A 205 13.31 8.62 -18.17
N TYR A 206 12.80 8.72 -19.42
CA TYR A 206 12.12 7.64 -20.12
C TYR A 206 13.00 7.05 -21.19
N PHE A 207 13.13 5.72 -21.24
CA PHE A 207 13.83 4.96 -22.29
C PHE A 207 15.22 5.52 -22.65
N THR A 208 16.02 5.87 -21.63
CA THR A 208 17.38 6.35 -21.81
C THR A 208 18.39 5.30 -21.35
N ARG A 209 19.69 5.60 -21.52
CA ARG A 209 20.75 4.75 -20.96
C ARG A 209 20.69 4.62 -19.43
N TYR A 210 20.04 5.57 -18.75
CA TYR A 210 19.88 5.59 -17.28
C TYR A 210 18.62 4.85 -16.84
N GLN A 211 17.60 4.79 -17.69
CA GLN A 211 16.33 4.12 -17.45
C GLN A 211 15.90 3.36 -18.71
N LYS A 212 16.30 2.09 -18.78
CA LYS A 212 16.07 1.26 -19.98
C LYS A 212 14.64 0.74 -20.11
N THR A 213 13.96 0.57 -18.97
CA THR A 213 12.59 0.02 -18.90
C THR A 213 11.51 1.04 -19.15
N GLY A 214 11.87 2.34 -19.18
CA GLY A 214 10.95 3.44 -19.45
C GLY A 214 10.23 3.99 -18.23
N PHE A 215 10.10 3.20 -17.16
CA PHE A 215 9.52 3.63 -15.89
C PHE A 215 10.54 3.46 -14.77
N ASP A 216 10.57 4.41 -13.85
CA ASP A 216 11.49 4.41 -12.73
C ASP A 216 11.06 3.39 -11.68
N PHE A 217 9.79 3.40 -11.33
CA PHE A 217 9.18 2.43 -10.44
C PHE A 217 8.43 1.35 -11.22
N PHE A 218 8.61 0.11 -10.79
CA PHE A 218 7.91 -1.06 -11.30
C PHE A 218 7.50 -1.95 -10.14
N SER A 219 6.20 -2.22 -10.04
CA SER A 219 5.63 -3.14 -9.08
C SER A 219 4.74 -4.16 -9.78
N PHE A 220 4.77 -5.40 -9.30
CA PHE A 220 3.84 -6.45 -9.74
C PHE A 220 3.41 -7.30 -8.55
N HIS A 221 2.19 -7.76 -8.57
CA HIS A 221 1.69 -8.67 -7.56
C HIS A 221 0.78 -9.75 -8.15
N LEU A 222 0.80 -10.90 -7.51
CA LEU A 222 -0.20 -11.95 -7.65
C LEU A 222 -0.68 -12.32 -6.25
N TYR A 223 -1.99 -12.23 -6.04
CA TYR A 223 -2.61 -12.42 -4.73
C TYR A 223 -3.78 -13.38 -4.86
N ALA A 224 -3.76 -14.44 -4.07
CA ALA A 224 -4.80 -15.45 -4.05
C ALA A 224 -5.35 -15.65 -2.65
N THR A 225 -6.67 -15.78 -2.53
CA THR A 225 -7.36 -16.15 -1.29
C THR A 225 -8.10 -17.45 -1.47
N ALA A 226 -8.11 -18.28 -0.44
CA ALA A 226 -8.81 -19.56 -0.45
C ALA A 226 -9.60 -19.80 0.84
N GLY A 227 -10.64 -20.61 0.76
CA GLY A 227 -11.51 -20.94 1.92
C GLY A 227 -10.99 -22.07 2.81
N GLY A 228 -9.83 -22.68 2.49
CA GLY A 228 -9.28 -23.82 3.21
C GLY A 228 -8.27 -23.45 4.30
N ARG A 229 -7.33 -24.36 4.56
CA ARG A 229 -6.22 -24.13 5.50
C ARG A 229 -5.25 -23.06 5.02
N ILE A 230 -5.05 -22.93 3.73
CA ILE A 230 -4.32 -21.81 3.13
C ILE A 230 -5.33 -20.70 2.89
N ARG A 231 -5.19 -19.59 3.60
CA ARG A 231 -6.09 -18.43 3.49
C ARG A 231 -5.67 -17.47 2.41
N THR A 232 -4.38 -17.18 2.36
CA THR A 232 -3.82 -16.18 1.46
C THR A 232 -2.48 -16.63 0.95
N LEU A 233 -2.21 -16.37 -0.31
CA LEU A 233 -0.91 -16.48 -0.94
C LEU A 233 -0.63 -15.18 -1.69
N ALA A 234 0.50 -14.54 -1.42
CA ALA A 234 0.97 -13.38 -2.14
C ALA A 234 2.34 -13.66 -2.76
N LEU A 235 2.51 -13.28 -4.02
CA LEU A 235 3.74 -13.38 -4.79
C LEU A 235 4.01 -12.03 -5.46
N GLY A 236 5.29 -11.64 -5.52
CA GLY A 236 5.72 -10.32 -6.02
C GLY A 236 5.69 -9.28 -4.93
N ASP A 237 5.02 -8.15 -5.18
CA ASP A 237 4.98 -7.04 -4.23
C ASP A 237 3.73 -7.12 -3.36
N TYR A 238 3.94 -7.10 -2.07
CA TYR A 238 2.89 -7.20 -1.06
C TYR A 238 3.22 -6.33 0.15
N ARG A 239 2.25 -6.19 1.03
CA ARG A 239 2.39 -5.50 2.30
C ARG A 239 1.88 -6.38 3.43
N ILE A 240 2.34 -6.07 4.63
CA ILE A 240 1.96 -6.77 5.85
C ILE A 240 1.57 -5.77 6.92
N GLN A 241 0.50 -6.12 7.64
CA GLN A 241 0.03 -5.38 8.81
C GLN A 241 -0.20 -6.38 9.93
N TRP A 242 0.62 -6.34 10.98
CA TRP A 242 0.49 -7.24 12.12
C TRP A 242 0.20 -6.50 13.42
N GLY A 243 -0.79 -6.99 14.16
CA GLY A 243 -1.19 -6.48 15.46
C GLY A 243 -1.46 -4.97 15.44
N GLN A 244 -0.82 -4.24 16.32
CA GLN A 244 -0.91 -2.78 16.41
C GLN A 244 0.21 -2.04 15.65
N GLY A 245 1.00 -2.77 14.86
CA GLY A 245 2.06 -2.20 14.03
C GLY A 245 3.35 -1.89 14.78
N LEU A 246 3.66 -2.65 15.83
CA LEU A 246 4.91 -2.47 16.59
C LEU A 246 6.13 -2.95 15.80
N LEU A 247 6.03 -4.09 15.11
CA LEU A 247 7.12 -4.63 14.32
C LEU A 247 6.96 -4.36 12.82
N VAL A 248 5.80 -4.69 12.25
CA VAL A 248 5.56 -4.56 10.81
C VAL A 248 4.22 -3.90 10.57
N TRP A 249 4.27 -2.78 9.86
CA TRP A 249 3.10 -2.11 9.34
C TRP A 249 3.43 -1.37 8.06
N SER A 250 2.93 -1.83 6.96
CA SER A 250 3.02 -1.14 5.67
C SER A 250 1.63 -0.77 5.17
N GLY A 251 1.53 0.43 4.58
CA GLY A 251 0.29 0.99 4.07
C GLY A 251 -0.44 1.87 5.09
N PHE A 252 -1.71 2.11 4.82
CA PHE A 252 -2.54 3.07 5.53
C PHE A 252 -2.65 2.80 7.04
N THR A 253 -2.56 3.87 7.82
CA THR A 253 -2.87 3.89 9.25
C THR A 253 -3.90 4.98 9.51
N SER A 254 -5.03 4.64 10.12
CA SER A 254 -5.96 5.65 10.62
C SER A 254 -5.23 6.59 11.57
N GLY A 255 -5.45 7.89 11.43
CA GLY A 255 -4.95 8.88 12.37
C GLY A 255 -5.46 8.64 13.79
N LYS A 256 -5.02 9.45 14.75
CA LYS A 256 -5.54 9.41 16.12
C LYS A 256 -7.02 9.76 16.11
N SER A 257 -7.88 8.83 16.52
CA SER A 257 -9.29 9.11 16.75
C SER A 257 -9.48 9.73 18.13
N ALA A 258 -10.35 10.73 18.23
CA ALA A 258 -10.79 11.28 19.51
C ALA A 258 -11.69 10.30 20.31
N LEU A 259 -12.20 9.25 19.65
CA LEU A 259 -13.01 8.21 20.27
C LEU A 259 -12.09 7.16 20.90
N ALA A 260 -12.24 6.90 22.20
CA ALA A 260 -11.45 5.91 22.93
C ALA A 260 -11.53 4.48 22.33
N LEU A 261 -12.61 4.14 21.65
CA LEU A 261 -12.84 2.86 20.97
C LEU A 261 -12.17 2.79 19.58
N GLY A 262 -11.74 3.92 18.99
CA GLY A 262 -11.09 3.98 17.67
C GLY A 262 -9.57 3.87 17.70
N ASN A 263 -8.97 3.59 18.86
CA ASN A 263 -7.50 3.55 19.00
C ASN A 263 -6.89 2.20 18.57
N GLU A 264 -7.69 1.18 18.35
CA GLU A 264 -7.20 -0.11 17.87
C GLU A 264 -7.02 -0.10 16.35
N LYS A 265 -5.80 -0.38 15.89
CA LYS A 265 -5.52 -0.53 14.46
C LYS A 265 -6.06 -1.85 13.93
N SER A 266 -6.81 -1.77 12.85
CA SER A 266 -7.31 -2.95 12.15
C SER A 266 -6.24 -3.52 11.20
N ALA A 267 -5.49 -4.51 11.67
CA ALA A 267 -4.47 -5.18 10.88
C ALA A 267 -5.10 -6.13 9.85
N ARG A 268 -4.81 -5.93 8.55
CA ARG A 268 -5.33 -6.77 7.46
C ARG A 268 -4.52 -8.05 7.22
N GLY A 269 -3.36 -8.21 7.89
CA GLY A 269 -2.43 -9.27 7.57
C GLY A 269 -1.73 -9.02 6.23
N ILE A 270 -1.67 -10.07 5.40
CA ILE A 270 -1.05 -10.00 4.08
C ILE A 270 -2.03 -9.40 3.07
N ALA A 271 -1.59 -8.38 2.33
CA ALA A 271 -2.38 -7.73 1.28
C ALA A 271 -1.51 -7.43 0.04
N PRO A 272 -2.10 -7.35 -1.17
CA PRO A 272 -1.36 -6.99 -2.37
C PRO A 272 -0.87 -5.55 -2.28
N TYR A 273 0.30 -5.28 -2.85
CA TYR A 273 0.80 -3.92 -2.99
C TYR A 273 0.30 -3.30 -4.28
N THR A 274 -0.35 -2.15 -4.19
CA THR A 274 -0.96 -1.46 -5.34
C THR A 274 -0.66 0.03 -5.37
N SER A 275 0.21 0.51 -4.46
CA SER A 275 0.67 1.89 -4.37
C SER A 275 1.87 2.15 -5.29
N THR A 276 2.22 3.42 -5.44
CA THR A 276 3.43 3.90 -6.11
C THR A 276 4.55 4.25 -5.14
N ASP A 277 4.35 4.10 -3.83
CA ASP A 277 5.41 4.33 -2.85
C ASP A 277 6.56 3.33 -3.02
N GLU A 278 7.72 3.81 -3.40
CA GLU A 278 8.90 3.01 -3.69
C GLU A 278 9.57 2.39 -2.45
N ASN A 279 9.16 2.80 -1.25
CA ASN A 279 9.82 2.40 -0.01
C ASN A 279 9.03 1.36 0.79
N ASN A 280 7.70 1.50 0.88
CA ASN A 280 6.88 0.81 1.87
C ASN A 280 6.23 -0.48 1.36
N TYR A 281 6.94 -1.31 0.61
CA TYR A 281 6.48 -2.61 0.17
C TYR A 281 7.50 -3.71 0.48
N LEU A 282 7.03 -4.94 0.47
CA LEU A 282 7.83 -6.16 0.55
C LEU A 282 7.77 -6.87 -0.80
N ARG A 283 8.88 -7.49 -1.23
CA ARG A 283 8.98 -8.17 -2.54
C ARG A 283 9.45 -9.60 -2.37
N GLY A 284 8.62 -10.55 -2.76
CA GLY A 284 8.92 -11.97 -2.63
C GLY A 284 7.67 -12.82 -2.50
N MET A 285 7.48 -13.48 -1.36
CA MET A 285 6.31 -14.34 -1.13
C MET A 285 5.81 -14.22 0.31
N ALA A 286 4.49 -14.38 0.48
CA ALA A 286 3.88 -14.46 1.79
C ALA A 286 2.69 -15.43 1.77
N VAL A 287 2.46 -16.10 2.89
CA VAL A 287 1.37 -17.06 3.07
C VAL A 287 0.69 -16.87 4.41
N ALA A 288 -0.63 -16.88 4.40
CA ALA A 288 -1.47 -16.97 5.60
C ALA A 288 -2.13 -18.34 5.67
N LEU A 289 -1.98 -18.98 6.82
CA LEU A 289 -2.50 -20.30 7.11
C LEU A 289 -3.53 -20.19 8.24
N LYS A 290 -4.58 -21.00 8.18
CA LYS A 290 -5.54 -21.19 9.26
C LYS A 290 -5.53 -22.66 9.69
N PRO A 291 -4.55 -23.08 10.51
CA PRO A 291 -4.43 -24.47 10.94
C PRO A 291 -5.63 -24.93 11.78
N TRP A 292 -6.18 -24.04 12.62
CA TRP A 292 -7.38 -24.26 13.44
C TRP A 292 -8.34 -23.08 13.30
N GLN A 293 -9.58 -23.22 13.78
CA GLN A 293 -10.61 -22.16 13.62
C GLN A 293 -10.19 -20.82 14.23
N ASP A 294 -9.50 -20.86 15.35
CA ASP A 294 -9.14 -19.66 16.12
C ASP A 294 -7.68 -19.25 15.95
N VAL A 295 -6.89 -20.03 15.18
CA VAL A 295 -5.46 -19.76 14.98
C VAL A 295 -5.19 -19.36 13.53
N THR A 296 -4.51 -18.24 13.37
CA THR A 296 -3.96 -17.79 12.09
C THR A 296 -2.44 -17.70 12.20
N ALA A 297 -1.74 -18.31 11.27
CA ALA A 297 -0.30 -18.23 11.14
C ALA A 297 0.05 -17.56 9.81
N GLU A 298 0.94 -16.59 9.84
CA GLU A 298 1.42 -15.88 8.65
C GLU A 298 2.93 -15.98 8.57
N LEU A 299 3.44 -16.23 7.37
CA LEU A 299 4.86 -16.30 7.08
C LEU A 299 5.15 -15.45 5.85
N PHE A 300 6.29 -14.78 5.84
CA PHE A 300 6.73 -14.06 4.66
C PHE A 300 8.23 -14.07 4.49
N PHE A 301 8.64 -13.88 3.25
CA PHE A 301 10.01 -13.68 2.81
C PHE A 301 10.04 -12.55 1.80
N SER A 302 10.90 -11.56 2.02
CA SER A 302 11.09 -10.41 1.15
C SER A 302 12.57 -10.19 0.88
N TYR A 303 12.90 -10.04 -0.38
CA TYR A 303 14.22 -9.60 -0.83
C TYR A 303 14.06 -8.54 -1.91
N LYS A 304 14.54 -7.34 -1.62
CA LYS A 304 14.48 -6.22 -2.56
C LYS A 304 15.76 -5.39 -2.53
N ARG A 305 15.89 -4.52 -3.52
CA ARG A 305 16.87 -3.43 -3.47
C ARG A 305 16.15 -2.15 -3.09
N THR A 306 16.82 -1.36 -2.27
CA THR A 306 16.31 -0.11 -1.71
C THR A 306 17.32 1.00 -1.99
N ASP A 307 16.83 2.22 -2.11
CA ASP A 307 17.67 3.38 -2.36
C ASP A 307 18.47 3.76 -1.13
N GLY A 308 19.71 4.18 -1.37
CA GLY A 308 20.63 4.54 -0.29
C GLY A 308 21.73 5.49 -0.74
N THR A 309 22.36 6.12 0.23
CA THR A 309 23.58 6.87 0.02
C THR A 309 24.72 6.07 0.65
N ILE A 310 25.72 5.71 -0.15
CA ILE A 310 26.93 5.07 0.38
C ILE A 310 27.74 6.12 1.14
N LEU A 311 28.13 5.78 2.35
CA LEU A 311 29.03 6.55 3.19
C LEU A 311 30.35 5.77 3.21
N GLU A 312 31.42 6.35 2.63
CA GLU A 312 32.77 5.80 2.77
C GLU A 312 33.26 6.18 4.16
N MET A 313 33.57 5.19 4.99
CA MET A 313 34.34 5.42 6.20
C MET A 313 35.82 5.28 5.87
N ASP A 314 36.61 6.35 6.12
CA ASP A 314 38.06 6.28 6.21
C ASP A 314 38.41 5.36 7.41
N SER A 315 38.54 4.10 7.17
CA SER A 315 39.02 3.15 8.15
C SER A 315 40.54 3.11 8.11
N LEU A 316 41.18 3.38 9.25
CA LEU A 316 42.60 3.15 9.46
C LEU A 316 42.98 1.66 9.51
N THR A 317 42.05 0.77 9.19
CA THR A 317 42.23 -0.69 9.12
C THR A 317 41.96 -1.15 7.70
N ASP A 318 42.71 -2.14 7.23
CA ASP A 318 42.74 -2.67 5.85
C ASP A 318 41.41 -3.25 5.31
N ASP A 319 40.32 -3.22 6.07
CA ASP A 319 38.99 -3.64 5.64
C ASP A 319 38.13 -2.37 5.42
N ASP A 320 37.89 -2.00 4.17
CA ASP A 320 36.92 -0.98 3.76
C ASP A 320 35.49 -1.37 4.19
N VAL A 321 35.04 -0.89 5.35
CA VAL A 321 33.66 -1.08 5.79
C VAL A 321 32.78 -0.07 5.09
N LEU A 322 32.02 -0.55 4.10
CA LEU A 322 31.01 0.25 3.42
C LEU A 322 29.76 0.36 4.28
N THR A 323 29.40 1.56 4.70
CA THR A 323 28.13 1.84 5.36
C THR A 323 27.23 2.67 4.44
N ALA A 324 25.94 2.66 4.71
CA ALA A 324 24.97 3.38 3.91
C ALA A 324 23.88 4.04 4.77
N ALA A 325 23.24 5.05 4.21
CA ALA A 325 22.04 5.67 4.76
C ALA A 325 20.86 5.48 3.82
N LEU A 326 19.67 5.23 4.37
CA LEU A 326 18.44 5.09 3.59
C LEU A 326 18.10 6.41 2.88
N TYR A 327 17.77 6.32 1.59
CA TYR A 327 17.28 7.42 0.78
C TYR A 327 15.80 7.19 0.43
N ARG A 328 14.91 7.93 1.08
CA ARG A 328 13.45 7.67 1.02
C ARG A 328 12.68 8.62 0.12
N SER A 329 13.33 9.44 -0.69
CA SER A 329 12.62 10.39 -1.55
C SER A 329 11.95 9.76 -2.76
N GLY A 330 12.44 8.60 -3.23
CA GLY A 330 12.01 7.93 -4.45
C GLY A 330 12.36 8.66 -5.76
N TYR A 331 13.02 9.83 -5.72
CA TYR A 331 13.33 10.60 -6.93
C TYR A 331 14.66 10.20 -7.56
N HIS A 332 14.63 9.99 -8.91
CA HIS A 332 15.82 9.68 -9.71
C HIS A 332 15.93 10.60 -10.94
N ARG A 333 15.76 11.91 -10.73
CA ARG A 333 15.67 12.93 -11.77
C ARG A 333 17.01 13.42 -12.27
N ASN A 334 18.02 13.47 -11.41
CA ASN A 334 19.36 13.98 -11.70
C ASN A 334 20.44 12.94 -11.40
N LYS A 335 21.70 13.25 -11.72
CA LYS A 335 22.81 12.30 -11.54
C LYS A 335 22.96 11.82 -10.10
N ASN A 336 22.94 12.74 -9.14
CA ASN A 336 23.13 12.41 -7.73
C ASN A 336 21.99 11.56 -7.15
N GLU A 337 20.75 11.79 -7.62
CA GLU A 337 19.60 10.97 -7.24
C GLU A 337 19.68 9.56 -7.89
N CYS A 338 20.08 9.49 -9.17
CA CYS A 338 20.24 8.20 -9.86
C CYS A 338 21.37 7.32 -9.27
N GLU A 339 22.43 7.92 -8.72
CA GLU A 339 23.51 7.19 -8.07
C GLU A 339 23.09 6.53 -6.75
N LYS A 340 21.97 6.97 -6.17
CA LYS A 340 21.40 6.41 -4.95
C LYS A 340 20.43 5.27 -5.19
N LYS A 341 20.06 5.03 -6.45
CA LYS A 341 19.04 4.04 -6.80
C LYS A 341 19.54 2.61 -6.58
N ASN A 342 18.74 1.81 -5.88
CA ASN A 342 18.96 0.37 -5.71
C ASN A 342 20.33 -0.03 -5.11
N VAL A 343 20.91 0.82 -4.28
CA VAL A 343 22.24 0.64 -3.71
C VAL A 343 22.23 -0.40 -2.59
N LEU A 344 21.19 -0.42 -1.77
CA LEU A 344 21.04 -1.31 -0.64
C LEU A 344 20.32 -2.60 -1.02
N LYS A 345 20.76 -3.72 -0.51
CA LYS A 345 20.02 -4.98 -0.51
C LYS A 345 19.32 -5.12 0.84
N GLU A 346 18.02 -5.35 0.81
CA GLU A 346 17.18 -5.54 1.99
C GLU A 346 16.61 -6.95 1.98
N LEU A 347 16.93 -7.73 3.00
CA LEU A 347 16.33 -9.02 3.29
C LEU A 347 15.45 -8.86 4.52
N THR A 348 14.17 -9.19 4.39
CA THR A 348 13.24 -9.17 5.52
C THR A 348 12.41 -10.43 5.50
N THR A 349 12.34 -11.13 6.62
CA THR A 349 11.50 -12.31 6.79
C THR A 349 10.82 -12.29 8.15
N GLY A 350 9.66 -12.91 8.25
CA GLY A 350 8.96 -12.92 9.52
C GLY A 350 7.85 -13.93 9.61
N ALA A 351 7.43 -14.15 10.84
CA ALA A 351 6.35 -15.04 11.22
C ALA A 351 5.42 -14.37 12.22
N SER A 352 4.13 -14.61 12.08
CA SER A 352 3.09 -14.18 13.02
C SER A 352 2.17 -15.34 13.33
N VAL A 353 1.86 -15.53 14.59
CA VAL A 353 0.85 -16.47 15.04
C VAL A 353 -0.16 -15.70 15.89
N ARG A 354 -1.42 -15.75 15.51
CA ARG A 354 -2.52 -15.08 16.21
C ARG A 354 -3.54 -16.11 16.66
N TRP A 355 -3.94 -16.04 17.91
CA TRP A 355 -5.01 -16.83 18.49
C TRP A 355 -6.14 -15.90 18.90
N ASN A 356 -7.28 -16.03 18.23
CA ASN A 356 -8.45 -15.18 18.42
C ASN A 356 -9.59 -16.02 18.99
N THR A 357 -9.93 -15.78 20.25
CA THR A 357 -11.13 -16.31 20.89
C THR A 357 -12.16 -15.20 21.08
N PRO A 358 -13.42 -15.51 21.38
CA PRO A 358 -14.44 -14.48 21.67
C PRO A 358 -14.08 -13.56 22.85
N LEU A 359 -13.22 -14.02 23.77
CA LEU A 359 -12.86 -13.28 24.98
C LEU A 359 -11.46 -12.65 24.90
N LEU A 360 -10.54 -13.26 24.17
CA LEU A 360 -9.12 -12.86 24.17
C LEU A 360 -8.54 -12.95 22.77
N ARG A 361 -7.73 -11.95 22.42
CA ARG A 361 -6.88 -11.94 21.23
C ARG A 361 -5.42 -11.92 21.67
N PHE A 362 -4.68 -12.93 21.30
CA PHE A 362 -3.26 -13.06 21.60
C PHE A 362 -2.48 -13.28 20.31
N GLY A 363 -1.33 -12.63 20.18
CA GLY A 363 -0.47 -12.78 19.01
C GLY A 363 1.00 -12.63 19.35
N VAL A 364 1.82 -13.44 18.70
CA VAL A 364 3.27 -13.34 18.73
C VAL A 364 3.76 -13.10 17.31
N ASN A 365 4.65 -12.12 17.17
CA ASN A 365 5.25 -11.76 15.88
C ASN A 365 6.78 -11.85 16.05
N ALA A 366 7.44 -12.40 15.03
CA ALA A 366 8.89 -12.44 14.95
C ALA A 366 9.32 -11.87 13.59
N LEU A 367 10.35 -11.05 13.60
CA LEU A 367 10.89 -10.38 12.42
C LEU A 367 12.41 -10.51 12.42
N TYR A 368 12.96 -10.85 11.26
CA TYR A 368 14.38 -10.76 10.96
C TYR A 368 14.57 -9.83 9.77
N TYR A 369 15.53 -8.93 9.87
CA TYR A 369 15.94 -8.11 8.73
C TYR A 369 17.46 -7.97 8.66
N ASP A 370 17.95 -7.76 7.44
CA ASP A 370 19.36 -7.65 7.11
C ASP A 370 19.53 -6.65 5.96
N PHE A 371 20.46 -5.71 6.11
CA PHE A 371 20.80 -4.72 5.10
C PHE A 371 22.26 -4.90 4.67
N ASN A 372 22.51 -4.81 3.37
CA ASN A 372 23.87 -4.87 2.82
C ASN A 372 24.01 -3.78 1.71
N PRO A 373 24.95 -2.80 1.86
CA PRO A 373 25.80 -2.55 3.04
C PRO A 373 25.01 -2.16 4.29
N GLU A 374 25.68 -2.22 5.44
CA GLU A 374 25.11 -1.86 6.74
C GLU A 374 24.58 -0.43 6.76
N ILE A 375 23.50 -0.21 7.52
CA ILE A 375 22.93 1.13 7.66
C ILE A 375 23.58 1.83 8.86
N GLU A 376 24.24 2.95 8.57
CA GLU A 376 24.72 3.86 9.61
C GLU A 376 23.66 4.89 9.98
N ILE A 377 23.37 4.98 11.25
CA ILE A 377 22.51 6.02 11.82
C ILE A 377 23.42 7.08 12.43
N GLY A 378 23.60 8.21 11.71
CA GLY A 378 24.48 9.29 12.12
C GLY A 378 24.26 9.76 13.57
N ASP A 379 25.32 10.29 14.19
CA ASP A 379 25.53 10.65 15.61
C ASP A 379 24.56 11.68 16.25
N LYS A 380 23.43 11.97 15.63
CA LYS A 380 22.49 12.94 16.20
C LYS A 380 21.80 12.35 17.44
N VAL A 381 21.80 13.13 18.53
CA VAL A 381 21.29 12.73 19.84
C VAL A 381 19.91 12.07 19.81
N TYR A 382 19.00 12.54 18.95
CA TYR A 382 17.65 11.98 18.79
C TYR A 382 17.63 10.64 18.03
N ARG A 383 18.74 10.25 17.39
CA ARG A 383 18.91 8.95 16.71
C ARG A 383 19.60 7.91 17.56
N ARG A 384 20.08 8.28 18.77
CA ARG A 384 20.84 7.42 19.67
C ARG A 384 20.12 6.13 20.09
N TYR A 385 18.79 6.14 20.04
CA TYR A 385 17.94 5.00 20.36
C TYR A 385 17.31 4.34 19.14
N HIS A 386 17.65 4.78 17.92
CA HIS A 386 17.27 4.03 16.73
C HIS A 386 18.15 2.78 16.61
N ASP A 387 17.53 1.69 16.18
CA ASP A 387 18.27 0.46 15.94
C ASP A 387 19.37 0.69 14.91
N THR A 388 20.61 0.52 15.35
CA THR A 388 21.80 0.50 14.51
C THR A 388 22.13 -0.97 14.28
N GLY A 389 22.37 -1.34 13.05
CA GLY A 389 22.86 -2.66 12.75
C GLY A 389 22.27 -3.26 11.49
N ASP A 390 23.04 -4.13 10.94
CA ASP A 390 22.85 -4.83 9.69
C ASP A 390 21.90 -6.01 9.80
N ARG A 391 21.87 -6.66 10.98
CA ARG A 391 21.09 -7.89 11.24
C ARG A 391 20.36 -7.80 12.57
N ARG A 392 19.04 -7.96 12.53
CA ARG A 392 18.20 -7.90 13.72
C ARG A 392 17.14 -8.98 13.73
N PHE A 393 16.94 -9.53 14.91
CA PHE A 393 15.81 -10.40 15.21
C PHE A 393 14.96 -9.73 16.29
N LEU A 394 13.67 -9.52 15.98
CA LEU A 394 12.69 -8.86 16.85
C LEU A 394 11.52 -9.80 17.14
N VAL A 395 11.04 -9.80 18.37
CA VAL A 395 9.88 -10.61 18.78
C VAL A 395 8.85 -9.74 19.49
#